data_91e524610274a0297ddd98218a635236
#
_entry.id   91e524610274a0297ddd98218a635236
#
_cell.length_a   1.000
_cell.length_b   1.000
_cell.length_c   1.000
_cell.angle_alpha   90.00
_cell.angle_beta   90.00
_cell.angle_gamma   90.00
#
_symmetry.space_group_name_H-M   'P 1'
#
loop_
_entity.id
_entity.type
_entity.pdbx_description
1 polymer ?
#
loop_
_entity_poly.entity_id
_entity_poly.type
_entity_poly.pdbx_seq_one_letter_code
_entity_poly.pdbx_strand_id
1 'polypeptide(L)'
;ILTAAVSGNSYGITSSQVMPQEFIAEQFKVLSEDFDIKAAKTGMLANDDVINVVADNYSPEHFGPLVVDPVIITKHGAMLLEQSAYELFRERIIPLATVITPNFYEAQKLTGIEMTTDEERVKAAHYLQDLGAKNVVIKGAHNDDSQTTVDDFVLLEDGDSFWLKKPFVKTDRLNGTGDSFSAIIAAELAKGNNVKIAVTKAKDAVYAAIANPLTVGHKFGPIN
;
A
#
# COMPACT_ATOMS: atom_id res chain seq x y z
N ILE A 1 -3.13 13.43 7.15
CA ILE A 1 -2.06 13.45 8.18
C ILE A 1 -0.73 13.35 7.46
N LEU A 2 0.13 14.34 7.65
CA LEU A 2 1.47 14.38 7.07
C LEU A 2 2.46 13.73 8.02
N THR A 3 3.04 12.60 7.61
CA THR A 3 4.07 11.88 8.38
C THR A 3 5.48 12.28 7.97
N ALA A 4 5.68 12.58 6.69
CA ALA A 4 6.93 13.08 6.14
C ALA A 4 6.68 13.94 4.88
N ALA A 5 7.54 14.91 4.65
CA ALA A 5 7.61 15.66 3.39
C ALA A 5 8.80 15.15 2.56
N VAL A 6 8.59 14.98 1.26
CA VAL A 6 9.62 14.46 0.34
C VAL A 6 9.93 15.50 -0.73
N SER A 7 11.20 15.78 -0.94
CA SER A 7 11.71 16.58 -2.06
C SER A 7 12.16 15.63 -3.17
N GLY A 8 11.49 15.67 -4.32
CA GLY A 8 11.81 14.77 -5.41
C GLY A 8 11.23 15.23 -6.75
N ASN A 9 11.61 14.54 -7.81
CA ASN A 9 11.12 14.78 -9.17
C ASN A 9 11.07 13.46 -9.96
N SER A 10 10.89 13.51 -11.28
CA SER A 10 10.82 12.32 -12.13
C SER A 10 12.10 11.48 -12.17
N TYR A 11 13.23 11.96 -11.64
CA TYR A 11 14.48 11.21 -11.54
C TYR A 11 14.63 10.46 -10.22
N GLY A 12 13.96 10.90 -9.15
CA GLY A 12 13.99 10.27 -7.84
C GLY A 12 13.79 11.24 -6.67
N ILE A 13 13.97 10.70 -5.47
CA ILE A 13 13.92 11.44 -4.20
C ILE A 13 15.31 11.94 -3.86
N THR A 14 15.42 13.24 -3.53
CA THR A 14 16.68 13.89 -3.15
C THR A 14 16.81 14.06 -1.65
N SER A 15 15.70 14.29 -0.94
CA SER A 15 15.66 14.42 0.52
C SER A 15 14.27 14.18 1.06
N SER A 16 14.17 13.87 2.35
CA SER A 16 12.92 13.78 3.09
C SER A 16 13.06 14.44 4.46
N GLN A 17 11.96 14.95 4.97
CA GLN A 17 11.84 15.51 6.31
C GLN A 17 10.71 14.79 7.04
N VAL A 18 11.03 14.03 8.06
CA VAL A 18 10.03 13.38 8.93
C VAL A 18 9.42 14.44 9.86
N MET A 19 8.10 14.38 10.05
CA MET A 19 7.41 15.28 10.97
C MET A 19 7.64 14.84 12.42
N PRO A 20 7.71 15.79 13.37
CA PRO A 20 7.77 15.48 14.79
C PRO A 20 6.57 14.64 15.24
N GLN A 21 6.79 13.68 16.16
CA GLN A 21 5.73 12.79 16.67
C GLN A 21 4.56 13.58 17.26
N GLU A 22 4.84 14.62 18.04
CA GLU A 22 3.83 15.48 18.66
C GLU A 22 2.95 16.16 17.60
N PHE A 23 3.54 16.56 16.46
CA PHE A 23 2.79 17.16 15.38
C PHE A 23 1.93 16.14 14.63
N ILE A 24 2.42 14.90 14.47
CA ILE A 24 1.62 13.80 13.89
C ILE A 24 0.44 13.48 14.81
N ALA A 25 0.67 13.33 16.11
CA ALA A 25 -0.38 13.08 17.11
C ALA A 25 -1.44 14.21 17.13
N GLU A 26 -1.00 15.48 17.06
CA GLU A 26 -1.91 16.63 17.01
C GLU A 26 -2.81 16.58 15.76
N GLN A 27 -2.28 16.18 14.60
CA GLN A 27 -3.10 16.00 13.39
C GLN A 27 -4.18 14.93 13.58
N PHE A 28 -3.87 13.79 14.22
CA PHE A 28 -4.87 12.77 14.55
C PHE A 28 -5.97 13.34 15.43
N LYS A 29 -5.59 14.04 16.50
CA LYS A 29 -6.51 14.66 17.45
C LYS A 29 -7.49 15.62 16.77
N VAL A 30 -6.98 16.64 16.07
CA VAL A 30 -7.84 17.67 15.47
C VAL A 30 -8.75 17.13 14.37
N LEU A 31 -8.31 16.08 13.65
CA LEU A 31 -9.17 15.43 12.65
C LEU A 31 -10.26 14.58 13.27
N SER A 32 -9.98 13.86 14.36
CA SER A 32 -10.98 13.04 15.06
C SER A 32 -12.02 13.88 15.82
N GLU A 33 -11.69 15.12 16.18
CA GLU A 33 -12.59 16.05 16.89
C GLU A 33 -13.63 16.69 15.96
N ASP A 34 -13.33 16.83 14.65
CA ASP A 34 -14.15 17.64 13.74
C ASP A 34 -14.73 16.85 12.54
N PHE A 35 -14.09 15.75 12.14
CA PHE A 35 -14.47 15.03 10.93
C PHE A 35 -14.99 13.61 11.19
N ASP A 36 -16.09 13.27 10.50
CA ASP A 36 -16.62 11.90 10.45
C ASP A 36 -15.87 11.09 9.34
N ILE A 37 -14.68 10.60 9.69
CA ILE A 37 -13.80 9.89 8.77
C ILE A 37 -14.29 8.46 8.56
N LYS A 38 -14.50 8.05 7.32
CA LYS A 38 -15.10 6.76 6.96
C LYS A 38 -14.10 5.68 6.56
N ALA A 39 -12.88 6.04 6.23
CA ALA A 39 -11.77 5.12 5.98
C ALA A 39 -10.44 5.87 6.02
N ALA A 40 -9.37 5.15 6.26
CA ALA A 40 -8.01 5.67 6.24
C ALA A 40 -7.08 4.78 5.41
N LYS A 41 -5.96 5.34 4.97
CA LYS A 41 -4.83 4.56 4.44
C LYS A 41 -3.52 5.02 5.02
N THR A 42 -2.56 4.10 5.15
CA THR A 42 -1.16 4.46 5.37
C THR A 42 -0.40 4.46 4.03
N GLY A 43 0.60 5.33 3.94
CA GLY A 43 1.65 5.31 2.94
C GLY A 43 3.00 5.20 3.64
N MET A 44 3.93 6.13 3.35
CA MET A 44 5.27 6.17 3.94
C MET A 44 5.22 6.42 5.45
N LEU A 45 5.72 5.46 6.25
CA LEU A 45 5.86 5.54 7.70
C LEU A 45 7.31 5.67 8.18
N ALA A 46 8.22 5.97 7.31
CA ALA A 46 9.63 6.32 7.49
C ALA A 46 10.44 5.50 8.52
N ASN A 47 10.11 5.57 9.80
CA ASN A 47 10.87 5.02 10.93
C ASN A 47 9.99 4.58 12.10
N ASP A 48 10.61 4.06 13.15
CA ASP A 48 9.98 3.55 14.38
C ASP A 48 9.08 4.60 15.06
N ASP A 49 9.52 5.84 15.11
CA ASP A 49 8.78 6.94 15.75
C ASP A 49 7.46 7.21 15.07
N VAL A 50 7.46 7.22 13.73
CA VAL A 50 6.25 7.40 12.93
C VAL A 50 5.31 6.20 13.05
N ILE A 51 5.85 4.97 13.03
CA ILE A 51 5.07 3.74 13.24
C ILE A 51 4.37 3.79 14.60
N ASN A 52 5.11 4.11 15.65
CA ASN A 52 4.57 4.16 17.00
C ASN A 52 3.46 5.21 17.12
N VAL A 53 3.71 6.45 16.71
CA VAL A 53 2.70 7.51 16.84
C VAL A 53 1.44 7.23 16.00
N VAL A 54 1.59 6.62 14.81
CA VAL A 54 0.43 6.22 13.98
C VAL A 54 -0.36 5.11 14.66
N ALA A 55 0.31 4.04 15.15
CA ALA A 55 -0.33 2.93 15.83
C ALA A 55 -1.00 3.33 17.14
N ASP A 56 -0.42 4.29 17.89
CA ASP A 56 -0.97 4.78 19.17
C ASP A 56 -2.22 5.67 18.97
N ASN A 57 -2.33 6.36 17.84
CA ASN A 57 -3.39 7.35 17.61
C ASN A 57 -4.47 6.88 16.62
N TYR A 58 -4.23 5.81 15.84
CA TYR A 58 -5.26 5.25 14.97
C TYR A 58 -6.26 4.41 15.79
N SER A 59 -7.56 4.63 15.54
CA SER A 59 -8.61 3.70 15.95
C SER A 59 -9.67 3.57 14.83
N PRO A 60 -10.24 2.38 14.63
CA PRO A 60 -11.27 2.18 13.60
C PRO A 60 -12.58 2.92 13.91
N GLU A 61 -12.84 3.27 15.18
CA GLU A 61 -14.01 4.05 15.58
C GLU A 61 -13.96 5.49 15.07
N HIS A 62 -12.77 6.09 15.06
CA HIS A 62 -12.56 7.48 14.62
C HIS A 62 -12.15 7.60 13.15
N PHE A 63 -11.43 6.61 12.61
CA PHE A 63 -10.83 6.71 11.28
C PHE A 63 -11.36 5.67 10.27
N GLY A 64 -12.33 4.83 10.68
CA GLY A 64 -12.89 3.77 9.82
C GLY A 64 -11.87 2.66 9.50
N PRO A 65 -12.16 1.78 8.53
CA PRO A 65 -11.27 0.71 8.11
C PRO A 65 -9.95 1.26 7.57
N LEU A 66 -8.83 0.57 7.88
CA LEU A 66 -7.49 0.96 7.47
C LEU A 66 -7.01 0.14 6.27
N VAL A 67 -6.60 0.82 5.21
CA VAL A 67 -5.84 0.23 4.11
C VAL A 67 -4.36 0.50 4.33
N VAL A 68 -3.58 -0.57 4.50
CA VAL A 68 -2.14 -0.47 4.72
C VAL A 68 -1.41 -0.70 3.40
N ASP A 69 -0.79 0.35 2.85
CA ASP A 69 0.19 0.23 1.77
C ASP A 69 1.59 0.20 2.41
N PRO A 70 2.27 -0.96 2.44
CA PRO A 70 3.55 -1.09 3.15
C PRO A 70 4.68 -0.55 2.30
N VAL A 71 4.79 0.75 2.22
CA VAL A 71 5.79 1.47 1.42
C VAL A 71 7.17 1.29 2.03
N ILE A 72 7.82 0.16 1.73
CA ILE A 72 9.14 -0.23 2.27
C ILE A 72 10.25 0.21 1.35
N ILE A 73 10.11 -0.11 0.07
CA ILE A 73 11.13 0.15 -0.95
C ILE A 73 10.46 0.60 -2.25
N THR A 74 11.02 1.62 -2.88
CA THR A 74 10.59 1.98 -4.22
C THR A 74 11.02 0.90 -5.22
N LYS A 75 10.33 0.77 -6.34
CA LYS A 75 10.75 -0.13 -7.43
C LYS A 75 12.14 0.18 -8.02
N HIS A 76 12.71 1.34 -7.66
CA HIS A 76 14.06 1.76 -8.06
C HIS A 76 15.10 1.52 -6.97
N GLY A 77 14.75 0.81 -5.89
CA GLY A 77 15.66 0.41 -4.82
C GLY A 77 15.87 1.44 -3.71
N ALA A 78 15.19 2.60 -3.75
CA ALA A 78 15.27 3.56 -2.65
C ALA A 78 14.47 3.03 -1.45
N MET A 79 15.14 2.88 -0.31
CA MET A 79 14.50 2.51 0.96
C MET A 79 13.67 3.67 1.49
N LEU A 80 12.41 3.42 1.82
CA LEU A 80 11.46 4.38 2.37
C LEU A 80 11.07 4.06 3.82
N LEU A 81 11.34 2.85 4.27
CA LEU A 81 11.25 2.41 5.65
C LEU A 81 12.64 1.97 6.12
N GLU A 82 13.06 2.43 7.29
CA GLU A 82 14.32 1.99 7.91
C GLU A 82 14.26 0.50 8.21
N GLN A 83 15.38 -0.20 8.05
CA GLN A 83 15.41 -1.66 8.22
C GLN A 83 15.06 -2.09 9.67
N SER A 84 15.44 -1.31 10.66
CA SER A 84 15.08 -1.52 12.07
C SER A 84 13.57 -1.48 12.29
N ALA A 85 12.84 -0.73 11.48
CA ALA A 85 11.40 -0.51 11.62
C ALA A 85 10.54 -1.67 11.08
N TYR A 86 11.12 -2.68 10.41
CA TYR A 86 10.32 -3.77 9.81
C TYR A 86 9.58 -4.61 10.84
N GLU A 87 10.25 -5.01 11.92
CA GLU A 87 9.61 -5.82 12.97
C GLU A 87 8.52 -5.02 13.66
N LEU A 88 8.79 -3.76 13.94
CA LEU A 88 7.80 -2.87 14.54
C LEU A 88 6.59 -2.64 13.63
N PHE A 89 6.80 -2.52 12.31
CA PHE A 89 5.72 -2.45 11.33
C PHE A 89 4.85 -3.72 11.33
N ARG A 90 5.50 -4.90 11.40
CA ARG A 90 4.80 -6.19 11.48
C ARG A 90 3.99 -6.31 12.76
N GLU A 91 4.55 -5.90 13.88
CA GLU A 91 3.93 -6.01 15.21
C GLU A 91 2.81 -4.99 15.41
N ARG A 92 2.94 -3.77 14.89
CA ARG A 92 2.05 -2.66 15.24
C ARG A 92 1.12 -2.20 14.13
N ILE A 93 1.51 -2.30 12.87
CA ILE A 93 0.71 -1.76 11.75
C ILE A 93 -0.08 -2.87 11.05
N ILE A 94 0.54 -4.04 10.77
CA ILE A 94 -0.16 -5.13 10.09
C ILE A 94 -1.43 -5.56 10.83
N PRO A 95 -1.45 -5.71 12.18
CA PRO A 95 -2.67 -6.09 12.90
C PRO A 95 -3.82 -5.08 12.82
N LEU A 96 -3.54 -3.83 12.46
CA LEU A 96 -4.55 -2.79 12.27
C LEU A 96 -5.20 -2.83 10.86
N ALA A 97 -4.61 -3.57 9.93
CA ALA A 97 -5.01 -3.55 8.54
C ALA A 97 -6.36 -4.25 8.30
N THR A 98 -7.36 -3.49 7.85
CA THR A 98 -8.54 -4.07 7.21
C THR A 98 -8.15 -4.69 5.86
N VAL A 99 -7.26 -4.01 5.10
CA VAL A 99 -6.66 -4.54 3.87
C VAL A 99 -5.19 -4.13 3.84
N ILE A 100 -4.30 -5.08 3.63
CA ILE A 100 -2.89 -4.80 3.35
C ILE A 100 -2.58 -5.03 1.86
N THR A 101 -1.81 -4.13 1.23
CA THR A 101 -1.59 -4.14 -0.23
C THR A 101 -0.10 -4.17 -0.62
N PRO A 102 0.71 -5.12 -0.16
CA PRO A 102 2.12 -5.19 -0.54
C PRO A 102 2.29 -5.46 -2.03
N ASN A 103 3.31 -4.87 -2.63
CA ASN A 103 3.82 -5.38 -3.89
C ASN A 103 4.59 -6.68 -3.65
N PHE A 104 4.96 -7.34 -4.75
CA PHE A 104 5.67 -8.62 -4.71
C PHE A 104 6.92 -8.60 -3.81
N TYR A 105 7.76 -7.56 -3.94
CA TYR A 105 9.01 -7.44 -3.17
C TYR A 105 8.76 -7.11 -1.69
N GLU A 106 7.76 -6.28 -1.42
CA GLU A 106 7.34 -5.96 -0.05
C GLU A 106 6.79 -7.19 0.66
N ALA A 107 5.96 -8.00 -0.02
CA ALA A 107 5.46 -9.24 0.53
C ALA A 107 6.59 -10.23 0.87
N GLN A 108 7.59 -10.40 0.00
CA GLN A 108 8.78 -11.21 0.30
C GLN A 108 9.52 -10.68 1.53
N LYS A 109 9.70 -9.38 1.64
CA LYS A 109 10.39 -8.76 2.79
C LYS A 109 9.60 -8.94 4.10
N LEU A 110 8.30 -8.73 4.07
CA LEU A 110 7.45 -8.84 5.26
C LEU A 110 7.28 -10.29 5.75
N THR A 111 7.31 -11.26 4.85
CA THR A 111 7.06 -12.66 5.18
C THR A 111 8.33 -13.52 5.30
N GLY A 112 9.43 -13.08 4.68
CA GLY A 112 10.63 -13.90 4.51
C GLY A 112 10.46 -15.05 3.51
N ILE A 113 9.32 -15.13 2.82
CA ILE A 113 9.02 -16.18 1.84
C ILE A 113 9.48 -15.70 0.47
N GLU A 114 10.39 -16.43 -0.16
CA GLU A 114 10.73 -16.21 -1.56
C GLU A 114 9.57 -16.69 -2.44
N MET A 115 9.03 -15.80 -3.27
CA MET A 115 7.87 -16.08 -4.10
C MET A 115 8.28 -16.29 -5.56
N THR A 116 8.42 -17.53 -5.97
CA THR A 116 8.71 -17.92 -7.35
C THR A 116 7.52 -18.59 -8.03
N THR A 117 6.54 -19.04 -7.22
CA THR A 117 5.31 -19.70 -7.67
C THR A 117 4.06 -19.03 -7.09
N ASP A 118 2.90 -19.38 -7.65
CA ASP A 118 1.61 -18.92 -7.13
C ASP A 118 1.30 -19.51 -5.76
N GLU A 119 1.72 -20.76 -5.48
CA GLU A 119 1.57 -21.41 -4.17
C GLU A 119 2.35 -20.67 -3.07
N GLU A 120 3.54 -20.17 -3.38
CA GLU A 120 4.33 -19.35 -2.43
C GLU A 120 3.70 -17.99 -2.19
N ARG A 121 3.06 -17.41 -3.22
CA ARG A 121 2.28 -16.17 -3.07
C ARG A 121 1.06 -16.38 -2.17
N VAL A 122 0.36 -17.50 -2.34
CA VAL A 122 -0.76 -17.90 -1.45
C VAL A 122 -0.27 -18.07 -0.01
N LYS A 123 0.87 -18.76 0.21
CA LYS A 123 1.47 -18.92 1.55
C LYS A 123 1.83 -17.56 2.17
N ALA A 124 2.42 -16.67 1.39
CA ALA A 124 2.77 -15.34 1.86
C ALA A 124 1.53 -14.53 2.27
N ALA A 125 0.42 -14.66 1.54
CA ALA A 125 -0.83 -14.01 1.91
C ALA A 125 -1.41 -14.54 3.21
N HIS A 126 -1.43 -15.85 3.42
CA HIS A 126 -1.85 -16.45 4.69
C HIS A 126 -0.95 -16.03 5.85
N TYR A 127 0.37 -15.96 5.63
CA TYR A 127 1.30 -15.49 6.66
C TYR A 127 0.99 -14.03 7.08
N LEU A 128 0.62 -13.16 6.14
CA LEU A 128 0.22 -11.79 6.47
C LEU A 128 -1.12 -11.74 7.21
N GLN A 129 -2.05 -12.66 6.94
CA GLN A 129 -3.27 -12.83 7.76
C GLN A 129 -2.93 -13.33 9.17
N ASP A 130 -2.02 -14.27 9.32
CA ASP A 130 -1.57 -14.77 10.61
C ASP A 130 -0.91 -13.66 11.45
N LEU A 131 -0.30 -12.67 10.82
CA LEU A 131 0.19 -11.45 11.47
C LEU A 131 -0.93 -10.47 11.87
N GLY A 132 -2.18 -10.74 11.52
CA GLY A 132 -3.36 -9.97 11.94
C GLY A 132 -4.02 -9.11 10.85
N ALA A 133 -3.51 -9.07 9.62
CA ALA A 133 -4.20 -8.39 8.53
C ALA A 133 -5.50 -9.13 8.18
N LYS A 134 -6.65 -8.42 8.10
CA LYS A 134 -7.93 -9.07 7.81
C LYS A 134 -8.02 -9.55 6.36
N ASN A 135 -7.63 -8.71 5.42
CA ASN A 135 -7.63 -9.04 3.99
C ASN A 135 -6.26 -8.69 3.40
N VAL A 136 -5.79 -9.49 2.46
CA VAL A 136 -4.47 -9.33 1.84
C VAL A 136 -4.59 -9.24 0.33
N VAL A 137 -3.90 -8.26 -0.27
CA VAL A 137 -3.75 -8.14 -1.72
C VAL A 137 -2.27 -8.10 -2.07
N ILE A 138 -1.71 -9.21 -2.54
CA ILE A 138 -0.34 -9.22 -3.05
C ILE A 138 -0.35 -8.81 -4.52
N LYS A 139 0.16 -7.61 -4.79
CA LYS A 139 0.21 -7.04 -6.14
C LYS A 139 1.21 -7.80 -7.02
N GLY A 140 0.83 -8.06 -8.26
CA GLY A 140 1.71 -8.67 -9.26
C GLY A 140 2.88 -7.78 -9.61
N ALA A 141 3.99 -8.40 -10.01
CA ALA A 141 5.17 -7.68 -10.46
C ALA A 141 5.17 -7.48 -11.99
N HIS A 142 5.81 -6.40 -12.42
CA HIS A 142 6.16 -6.18 -13.83
C HIS A 142 7.61 -6.68 -14.00
N ASN A 143 7.78 -7.96 -14.35
CA ASN A 143 9.09 -8.62 -14.28
C ASN A 143 9.86 -8.59 -15.59
N ASP A 144 9.18 -8.81 -16.72
CA ASP A 144 9.84 -8.82 -18.04
C ASP A 144 8.87 -8.57 -19.20
N ASP A 145 9.42 -8.39 -20.40
CA ASP A 145 8.68 -8.15 -21.64
C ASP A 145 7.92 -9.39 -22.18
N SER A 146 8.13 -10.59 -21.61
CA SER A 146 7.43 -11.82 -22.00
C SER A 146 6.09 -11.97 -21.26
N GLN A 147 5.88 -11.17 -20.22
CA GLN A 147 4.68 -11.20 -19.41
C GLN A 147 3.46 -10.71 -20.21
N THR A 148 2.38 -11.50 -20.18
CA THR A 148 1.13 -11.16 -20.89
C THR A 148 0.07 -10.55 -19.99
N THR A 149 0.12 -10.85 -18.68
CA THR A 149 -0.81 -10.36 -17.66
C THR A 149 -0.08 -9.89 -16.40
N VAL A 150 -0.73 -9.04 -15.62
CA VAL A 150 -0.34 -8.68 -14.25
C VAL A 150 -1.42 -9.14 -13.32
N ASP A 151 -1.09 -10.14 -12.49
CA ASP A 151 -2.03 -10.88 -11.67
C ASP A 151 -1.80 -10.55 -10.20
N ASP A 152 -2.81 -9.94 -9.53
CA ASP A 152 -2.79 -9.71 -8.09
C ASP A 152 -3.53 -10.84 -7.40
N PHE A 153 -2.99 -11.37 -6.30
CA PHE A 153 -3.66 -12.35 -5.47
C PHE A 153 -4.40 -11.67 -4.33
N VAL A 154 -5.67 -12.02 -4.13
CA VAL A 154 -6.52 -11.50 -3.06
C VAL A 154 -6.95 -12.62 -2.15
N LEU A 155 -6.71 -12.47 -0.84
CA LEU A 155 -7.20 -13.34 0.22
C LEU A 155 -8.09 -12.52 1.15
N LEU A 156 -9.35 -12.94 1.31
CA LEU A 156 -10.35 -12.26 2.14
C LEU A 156 -10.35 -12.81 3.57
N GLU A 157 -10.91 -12.04 4.51
CA GLU A 157 -11.02 -12.38 5.93
C GLU A 157 -11.79 -13.70 6.18
N ASP A 158 -12.76 -14.03 5.32
CA ASP A 158 -13.55 -15.27 5.38
C ASP A 158 -12.85 -16.50 4.79
N GLY A 159 -11.64 -16.34 4.26
CA GLY A 159 -10.84 -17.40 3.62
C GLY A 159 -11.09 -17.53 2.11
N ASP A 160 -12.07 -16.83 1.54
CA ASP A 160 -12.23 -16.76 0.09
C ASP A 160 -11.01 -16.11 -0.56
N SER A 161 -10.62 -16.62 -1.72
CA SER A 161 -9.49 -16.06 -2.47
C SER A 161 -9.74 -16.03 -3.97
N PHE A 162 -9.11 -15.08 -4.66
CA PHE A 162 -9.23 -14.96 -6.10
C PHE A 162 -8.06 -14.17 -6.70
N TRP A 163 -7.90 -14.28 -8.02
CA TRP A 163 -6.92 -13.53 -8.79
C TRP A 163 -7.58 -12.40 -9.57
N LEU A 164 -6.98 -11.22 -9.50
CA LEU A 164 -7.33 -10.07 -10.34
C LEU A 164 -6.32 -9.95 -11.48
N LYS A 165 -6.74 -10.31 -12.69
CA LYS A 165 -5.90 -10.35 -13.88
C LYS A 165 -6.17 -9.17 -14.79
N LYS A 166 -5.13 -8.49 -15.26
CA LYS A 166 -5.20 -7.48 -16.31
C LYS A 166 -4.10 -7.72 -17.35
N PRO A 167 -4.32 -7.35 -18.62
CA PRO A 167 -3.27 -7.40 -19.62
C PRO A 167 -2.04 -6.60 -19.17
N PHE A 168 -0.86 -7.10 -19.52
CA PHE A 168 0.37 -6.35 -19.30
C PHE A 168 0.43 -5.12 -20.20
N VAL A 169 0.77 -3.97 -19.66
CA VAL A 169 1.00 -2.72 -20.40
C VAL A 169 2.48 -2.39 -20.34
N LYS A 170 3.14 -2.41 -21.49
CA LYS A 170 4.56 -2.04 -21.58
C LYS A 170 4.72 -0.53 -21.44
N THR A 171 5.12 -0.08 -20.26
CA THR A 171 5.34 1.34 -19.95
C THR A 171 6.34 1.50 -18.79
N ASP A 172 7.08 2.60 -18.78
CA ASP A 172 7.93 3.04 -17.67
C ASP A 172 7.21 4.05 -16.73
N ARG A 173 5.96 4.44 -17.10
CA ARG A 173 5.15 5.42 -16.38
C ARG A 173 4.22 4.72 -15.38
N LEU A 174 4.82 4.30 -14.26
CA LEU A 174 4.14 3.53 -13.23
C LEU A 174 4.19 4.20 -11.84
N ASN A 175 4.70 5.44 -11.75
CA ASN A 175 4.76 6.14 -10.48
C ASN A 175 3.34 6.48 -9.99
N GLY A 176 3.06 6.17 -8.72
CA GLY A 176 1.76 6.39 -8.10
C GLY A 176 0.79 5.20 -8.23
N THR A 177 1.13 4.12 -8.91
CA THR A 177 0.24 2.94 -9.04
C THR A 177 -0.17 2.35 -7.70
N GLY A 178 0.78 2.12 -6.79
CA GLY A 178 0.50 1.55 -5.45
C GLY A 178 -0.31 2.51 -4.59
N ASP A 179 0.08 3.78 -4.59
CA ASP A 179 -0.60 4.83 -3.83
C ASP A 179 -2.05 5.03 -4.29
N SER A 180 -2.28 5.12 -5.61
CA SER A 180 -3.62 5.22 -6.18
C SER A 180 -4.46 3.97 -5.89
N PHE A 181 -3.85 2.77 -5.99
CA PHE A 181 -4.54 1.50 -5.70
C PHE A 181 -5.07 1.48 -4.27
N SER A 182 -4.22 1.74 -3.29
CA SER A 182 -4.60 1.76 -1.87
C SER A 182 -5.58 2.89 -1.54
N ALA A 183 -5.43 4.06 -2.17
CA ALA A 183 -6.34 5.20 -2.00
C ALA A 183 -7.76 4.90 -2.54
N ILE A 184 -7.87 4.24 -3.70
CA ILE A 184 -9.16 3.85 -4.27
C ILE A 184 -9.84 2.81 -3.39
N ILE A 185 -9.09 1.81 -2.87
CA ILE A 185 -9.65 0.83 -1.91
C ILE A 185 -10.23 1.56 -0.71
N ALA A 186 -9.47 2.47 -0.08
CA ALA A 186 -9.95 3.24 1.07
C ALA A 186 -11.20 4.06 0.73
N ALA A 187 -11.23 4.73 -0.43
CA ALA A 187 -12.39 5.50 -0.88
C ALA A 187 -13.63 4.62 -1.11
N GLU A 188 -13.47 3.41 -1.66
CA GLU A 188 -14.58 2.50 -1.88
C GLU A 188 -15.09 1.88 -0.57
N LEU A 189 -14.21 1.58 0.38
CA LEU A 189 -14.60 1.17 1.75
C LEU A 189 -15.35 2.29 2.46
N ALA A 190 -14.91 3.54 2.33
CA ALA A 190 -15.60 4.71 2.88
C ALA A 190 -17.02 4.90 2.32
N LYS A 191 -17.29 4.46 1.09
CA LYS A 191 -18.63 4.44 0.47
C LYS A 191 -19.49 3.25 0.93
N GLY A 192 -18.98 2.36 1.79
CA GLY A 192 -19.68 1.18 2.29
C GLY A 192 -19.60 -0.05 1.36
N ASN A 193 -18.75 -0.04 0.34
CA ASN A 193 -18.52 -1.24 -0.47
C ASN A 193 -17.71 -2.27 0.32
N ASN A 194 -17.94 -3.56 0.03
CA ASN A 194 -17.11 -4.63 0.59
C ASN A 194 -15.71 -4.66 -0.06
N VAL A 195 -14.77 -5.38 0.56
CA VAL A 195 -13.37 -5.46 0.13
C VAL A 195 -13.26 -5.99 -1.30
N LYS A 196 -14.02 -7.03 -1.69
CA LYS A 196 -13.99 -7.62 -3.03
C LYS A 196 -14.32 -6.58 -4.12
N ILE A 197 -15.37 -5.77 -3.89
CA ILE A 197 -15.75 -4.68 -4.81
C ILE A 197 -14.66 -3.61 -4.82
N ALA A 198 -14.16 -3.21 -3.64
CA ALA A 198 -13.17 -2.14 -3.51
C ALA A 198 -11.86 -2.48 -4.26
N VAL A 199 -11.30 -3.68 -4.06
CA VAL A 199 -10.07 -4.10 -4.72
C VAL A 199 -10.24 -4.30 -6.22
N THR A 200 -11.42 -4.80 -6.67
CA THR A 200 -11.70 -4.95 -8.10
C THR A 200 -11.75 -3.60 -8.81
N LYS A 201 -12.48 -2.63 -8.25
CA LYS A 201 -12.54 -1.26 -8.78
C LYS A 201 -11.16 -0.58 -8.79
N ALA A 202 -10.37 -0.79 -7.74
CA ALA A 202 -9.01 -0.25 -7.67
C ALA A 202 -8.13 -0.82 -8.79
N LYS A 203 -8.19 -2.14 -9.03
CA LYS A 203 -7.47 -2.79 -10.14
C LYS A 203 -7.88 -2.25 -11.49
N ASP A 204 -9.18 -2.07 -11.72
CA ASP A 204 -9.72 -1.54 -12.98
C ASP A 204 -9.27 -0.09 -13.23
N ALA A 205 -9.37 0.77 -12.22
CA ALA A 205 -9.00 2.17 -12.33
C ALA A 205 -7.49 2.35 -12.54
N VAL A 206 -6.67 1.64 -11.77
CA VAL A 206 -5.20 1.70 -11.92
C VAL A 206 -4.77 1.14 -13.27
N TYR A 207 -5.39 0.05 -13.76
CA TYR A 207 -5.13 -0.46 -15.09
C TYR A 207 -5.45 0.58 -16.18
N ALA A 208 -6.59 1.25 -16.08
CA ALA A 208 -6.97 2.31 -17.03
C ALA A 208 -5.98 3.47 -17.00
N ALA A 209 -5.50 3.87 -15.82
CA ALA A 209 -4.51 4.92 -15.63
C ALA A 209 -3.13 4.54 -16.23
N ILE A 210 -2.70 3.29 -16.07
CA ILE A 210 -1.46 2.77 -16.67
C ILE A 210 -1.57 2.71 -18.21
N ALA A 211 -2.73 2.31 -18.73
CA ALA A 211 -2.96 2.21 -20.17
C ALA A 211 -3.03 3.58 -20.87
N ASN A 212 -3.28 4.65 -20.11
CA ASN A 212 -3.39 6.02 -20.61
C ASN A 212 -2.46 6.99 -19.85
N PRO A 213 -1.13 6.78 -19.87
CA PRO A 213 -0.21 7.51 -19.00
C PRO A 213 -0.09 8.98 -19.40
N LEU A 214 0.17 9.84 -18.41
CA LEU A 214 0.47 11.25 -18.62
C LEU A 214 1.89 11.44 -19.18
N THR A 215 2.02 12.36 -20.14
CA THR A 215 3.34 12.74 -20.69
C THR A 215 3.92 13.93 -19.92
N VAL A 216 4.27 13.68 -18.63
CA VAL A 216 4.90 14.70 -17.77
C VAL A 216 6.19 14.12 -17.16
N GLY A 217 7.17 15.00 -16.89
CA GLY A 217 8.49 14.60 -16.42
C GLY A 217 9.34 13.95 -17.54
N HIS A 218 10.62 13.66 -17.22
CA HIS A 218 11.60 13.25 -18.23
C HIS A 218 12.07 11.80 -18.09
N LYS A 219 11.93 11.17 -16.91
CA LYS A 219 12.42 9.81 -16.67
C LYS A 219 11.26 8.90 -16.24
N PHE A 220 10.95 8.88 -14.96
CA PHE A 220 9.88 8.05 -14.42
C PHE A 220 8.59 8.86 -14.32
N GLY A 221 7.65 8.60 -15.24
CA GLY A 221 6.39 9.35 -15.28
C GLY A 221 5.33 8.77 -14.36
N PRO A 222 4.35 9.61 -13.96
CA PRO A 222 3.18 9.16 -13.23
C PRO A 222 2.19 8.44 -14.16
N ILE A 223 1.30 7.67 -13.54
CA ILE A 223 0.05 7.24 -14.16
C ILE A 223 -0.89 8.45 -14.34
N ASN A 224 -1.97 8.28 -15.09
CA ASN A 224 -2.98 9.34 -15.31
C ASN A 224 -3.88 9.53 -14.07
#